data_911068776d8f7bec1826db1f7c5b3581
#
_entry.id   911068776d8f7bec1826db1f7c5b3581
#
_cell.length_a   1.000
_cell.length_b   1.000
_cell.length_c   1.000
_cell.angle_alpha   90.00
_cell.angle_beta   90.00
_cell.angle_gamma   90.00
#
_symmetry.space_group_name_H-M   'P 1'
#
loop_
_entity.id
_entity.type
_entity.pdbx_description
1 polymer ?
#
loop_
_entity_poly.entity_id
_entity_poly.type
_entity_poly.pdbx_seq_one_letter_code
_entity_poly.pdbx_strand_id
1 'polypeptide(L)'
;RGRVNLHVLGDYERPKRRFPGAFGSAVLYPIVPRVILFRTEHSPRVFVPRVDFVSAAGKPDRVVTPLAVLGFDRAAGRLVLESTHPGQTIESVREATGFHLLARPVVRETRPPSDEELRLLREDVYPRLAGVYPAFVANMRGVSGNARPARHADQQRDHERHQRALDDQPQVEPLAAAEGAGDLAPLGHQADEEPDRGGHRGEADHDPQRRPK
;
A
#
# COMPACT_ATOMS: atom_id res chain seq x y z
N ARG A 1 6.26 -5.82 7.10
CA ARG A 1 6.82 -4.58 7.66
C ARG A 1 6.07 -3.31 7.20
N GLY A 2 4.80 -3.42 6.75
CA GLY A 2 4.00 -2.26 6.36
C GLY A 2 4.59 -1.41 5.21
N ARG A 3 5.37 -2.02 4.32
CA ARG A 3 5.93 -1.36 3.15
C ARG A 3 5.11 -1.69 1.91
N VAL A 4 4.87 -0.68 1.07
CA VAL A 4 4.15 -0.83 -0.19
C VAL A 4 4.98 -0.31 -1.35
N ASN A 5 4.83 -0.96 -2.49
CA ASN A 5 5.46 -0.57 -3.76
C ASN A 5 4.37 -0.14 -4.74
N LEU A 6 4.46 1.09 -5.19
CA LEU A 6 3.54 1.72 -6.15
C LEU A 6 4.31 2.36 -7.32
N HIS A 7 5.62 2.07 -7.45
CA HIS A 7 6.47 2.70 -8.46
C HIS A 7 6.98 1.74 -9.53
N VAL A 8 7.62 0.64 -9.13
CA VAL A 8 8.31 -0.21 -10.11
C VAL A 8 8.31 -1.69 -9.72
N LEU A 9 8.35 -2.57 -10.69
CA LEU A 9 8.79 -3.96 -10.53
C LEU A 9 10.20 -4.09 -11.09
N GLY A 10 11.09 -4.70 -10.31
CA GLY A 10 12.51 -4.83 -10.62
C GLY A 10 13.29 -3.59 -10.20
N ASP A 11 14.42 -3.37 -10.88
CA ASP A 11 15.31 -2.24 -10.64
C ASP A 11 14.64 -0.90 -10.95
N TYR A 12 14.96 0.15 -10.17
CA TYR A 12 14.31 1.46 -10.32
C TYR A 12 14.72 2.15 -11.64
N GLU A 13 15.97 2.05 -12.03
CA GLU A 13 16.51 2.69 -13.25
C GLU A 13 16.13 1.91 -14.52
N ARG A 14 16.04 0.57 -14.41
CA ARG A 14 15.67 -0.33 -15.50
C ARG A 14 14.50 -1.24 -15.10
N PRO A 15 13.32 -0.67 -14.90
CA PRO A 15 12.18 -1.43 -14.37
C PRO A 15 11.60 -2.38 -15.43
N LYS A 16 11.22 -3.59 -14.98
CA LYS A 16 10.39 -4.49 -15.78
C LYS A 16 9.01 -3.88 -16.03
N ARG A 17 8.49 -3.14 -15.05
CA ARG A 17 7.24 -2.39 -15.14
C ARG A 17 7.30 -1.15 -14.25
N ARG A 18 6.77 -0.03 -14.77
CA ARG A 18 6.58 1.22 -14.02
C ARG A 18 5.10 1.46 -13.77
N PHE A 19 4.78 1.92 -12.57
CA PHE A 19 3.43 2.29 -12.14
C PHE A 19 3.33 3.82 -11.98
N PRO A 20 2.10 4.36 -11.81
CA PRO A 20 1.89 5.82 -11.70
C PRO A 20 2.57 6.47 -10.49
N GLY A 21 3.00 5.69 -9.49
CA GLY A 21 3.63 6.21 -8.28
C GLY A 21 2.72 6.26 -7.06
N ALA A 22 3.20 6.91 -6.01
CA ALA A 22 2.55 6.90 -4.70
C ALA A 22 1.49 8.00 -4.54
N PHE A 23 1.51 9.04 -5.35
CA PHE A 23 0.71 10.25 -5.14
C PHE A 23 0.82 10.75 -3.68
N GLY A 24 -0.28 11.04 -3.01
CA GLY A 24 -0.30 11.43 -1.60
C GLY A 24 -0.04 10.31 -0.60
N SER A 25 -0.08 9.03 -1.02
CA SER A 25 0.01 7.90 -0.07
C SER A 25 1.39 7.78 0.60
N ALA A 26 2.47 8.26 -0.04
CA ALA A 26 3.80 8.30 0.56
C ALA A 26 3.86 9.18 1.83
N VAL A 27 3.07 10.25 1.84
CA VAL A 27 2.96 11.18 2.98
C VAL A 27 1.85 10.74 3.93
N LEU A 28 0.66 10.43 3.41
CA LEU A 28 -0.51 10.11 4.24
C LEU A 28 -0.35 8.82 5.04
N TYR A 29 0.25 7.79 4.45
CA TYR A 29 0.35 6.48 5.08
C TYR A 29 1.09 6.49 6.42
N PRO A 30 2.25 7.17 6.60
CA PRO A 30 2.92 7.24 7.89
C PRO A 30 2.27 8.16 8.91
N ILE A 31 1.54 9.20 8.50
CA ILE A 31 1.03 10.24 9.39
C ILE A 31 -0.43 10.06 9.82
N VAL A 32 -1.24 9.37 9.03
CA VAL A 32 -2.65 9.12 9.38
C VAL A 32 -2.72 8.10 10.51
N PRO A 33 -3.43 8.40 11.62
CA PRO A 33 -3.46 7.54 12.82
C PRO A 33 -4.04 6.15 12.56
N ARG A 34 -5.03 6.04 11.68
CA ARG A 34 -5.68 4.77 11.33
C ARG A 34 -5.72 4.59 9.82
N VAL A 35 -5.01 3.57 9.34
CA VAL A 35 -4.97 3.20 7.93
C VAL A 35 -5.39 1.75 7.80
N ILE A 36 -6.40 1.50 6.97
CA ILE A 36 -6.77 0.17 6.52
C ILE A 36 -6.34 0.05 5.07
N LEU A 37 -5.47 -0.88 4.80
CA LEU A 37 -5.12 -1.26 3.43
C LEU A 37 -6.06 -2.37 2.97
N PHE A 38 -6.40 -2.39 1.68
CA PHE A 38 -7.10 -3.52 1.10
C PHE A 38 -6.47 -3.93 -0.22
N ARG A 39 -6.60 -5.20 -0.56
CA ARG A 39 -6.18 -5.77 -1.82
C ARG A 39 -7.24 -6.73 -2.32
N THR A 40 -7.49 -6.69 -3.62
CA THR A 40 -8.42 -7.61 -4.31
C THR A 40 -7.78 -8.95 -4.67
N GLU A 41 -6.46 -9.08 -4.45
CA GLU A 41 -5.68 -10.29 -4.68
C GLU A 41 -4.83 -10.60 -3.43
N HIS A 42 -4.79 -11.88 -3.03
CA HIS A 42 -3.90 -12.39 -2.02
C HIS A 42 -3.08 -13.54 -2.61
N SER A 43 -1.85 -13.24 -2.97
CA SER A 43 -0.94 -14.20 -3.58
C SER A 43 0.51 -13.92 -3.17
N PRO A 44 1.43 -14.88 -3.32
CA PRO A 44 2.86 -14.69 -3.02
C PRO A 44 3.50 -13.58 -3.87
N ARG A 45 2.88 -13.21 -4.97
CA ARG A 45 3.30 -12.11 -5.85
C ARG A 45 2.94 -10.74 -5.28
N VAL A 46 1.81 -10.65 -4.56
CA VAL A 46 1.34 -9.41 -3.92
C VAL A 46 1.93 -9.26 -2.52
N PHE A 47 1.93 -10.35 -1.76
CA PHE A 47 2.49 -10.40 -0.41
C PHE A 47 3.91 -10.97 -0.43
N VAL A 48 4.85 -10.14 -0.86
CA VAL A 48 6.27 -10.49 -1.03
C VAL A 48 7.07 -10.31 0.25
N PRO A 49 8.16 -11.08 0.46
CA PRO A 49 9.06 -10.89 1.61
C PRO A 49 9.71 -9.50 1.62
N ARG A 50 10.00 -8.98 0.43
CA ARG A 50 10.62 -7.68 0.21
C ARG A 50 10.07 -7.06 -1.07
N VAL A 51 9.67 -5.81 -1.01
CA VAL A 51 9.29 -5.01 -2.18
C VAL A 51 10.54 -4.51 -2.92
N ASP A 52 10.47 -4.43 -4.24
CA ASP A 52 11.59 -3.95 -5.07
C ASP A 52 11.87 -2.46 -4.79
N PHE A 53 10.84 -1.68 -4.54
CA PHE A 53 10.93 -0.28 -4.20
C PHE A 53 9.98 0.07 -3.06
N VAL A 54 10.40 0.88 -2.10
CA VAL A 54 9.55 1.33 -0.99
C VAL A 54 8.94 2.67 -1.35
N SER A 55 7.73 2.65 -1.87
CA SER A 55 6.98 3.88 -2.20
C SER A 55 6.43 4.57 -0.96
N ALA A 56 5.98 3.77 0.00
CA ALA A 56 5.52 4.24 1.29
C ALA A 56 5.76 3.16 2.36
N ALA A 57 5.93 3.61 3.60
CA ALA A 57 6.07 2.73 4.76
C ALA A 57 5.23 3.28 5.91
N GLY A 58 4.51 2.39 6.59
CA GLY A 58 3.64 2.78 7.70
C GLY A 58 3.30 1.58 8.58
N LYS A 59 2.40 1.80 9.53
CA LYS A 59 1.91 0.80 10.46
C LYS A 59 0.38 0.71 10.29
N PRO A 60 -0.12 -0.01 9.28
CA PRO A 60 -1.55 -0.10 9.04
C PRO A 60 -2.24 -0.76 10.23
N ASP A 61 -3.45 -0.35 10.55
CA ASP A 61 -4.25 -1.06 11.54
C ASP A 61 -4.57 -2.46 11.04
N ARG A 62 -5.02 -2.55 9.79
CA ARG A 62 -5.39 -3.80 9.14
C ARG A 62 -5.03 -3.79 7.66
N VAL A 63 -4.87 -5.00 7.14
CA VAL A 63 -4.86 -5.26 5.70
C VAL A 63 -5.96 -6.27 5.41
N VAL A 64 -6.94 -5.87 4.60
CA VAL A 64 -8.08 -6.70 4.20
C VAL A 64 -7.81 -7.28 2.82
N THR A 65 -8.02 -8.58 2.67
CA THR A 65 -7.76 -9.32 1.43
C THR A 65 -8.94 -10.26 1.13
N PRO A 66 -9.01 -10.92 -0.02
CA PRO A 66 -10.06 -11.92 -0.27
C PRO A 66 -10.01 -13.15 0.62
N LEU A 67 -8.88 -13.42 1.29
CA LEU A 67 -8.71 -14.64 2.10
C LEU A 67 -8.78 -14.37 3.60
N ALA A 68 -8.39 -13.16 4.04
CA ALA A 68 -8.13 -12.92 5.45
C ALA A 68 -8.10 -11.43 5.81
N VAL A 69 -8.16 -11.14 7.10
CA VAL A 69 -7.77 -9.87 7.69
C VAL A 69 -6.44 -10.06 8.42
N LEU A 70 -5.46 -9.24 8.06
CA LEU A 70 -4.16 -9.18 8.72
C LEU A 70 -4.12 -7.95 9.62
N GLY A 71 -3.74 -8.12 10.87
CA GLY A 71 -3.42 -7.03 11.79
C GLY A 71 -1.94 -6.65 11.68
N PHE A 72 -1.57 -5.54 12.31
CA PHE A 72 -0.17 -5.14 12.41
C PHE A 72 0.30 -5.20 13.86
N ASP A 73 1.25 -6.08 14.13
CA ASP A 73 1.94 -6.11 15.41
C ASP A 73 2.94 -4.95 15.46
N ARG A 74 2.62 -3.93 16.25
CA ARG A 74 3.42 -2.70 16.34
C ARG A 74 4.76 -2.94 17.04
N ALA A 75 4.83 -3.87 17.99
CA ALA A 75 6.04 -4.21 18.70
C ALA A 75 7.01 -4.99 17.82
N ALA A 76 6.52 -6.00 17.12
CA ALA A 76 7.32 -6.80 16.21
C ALA A 76 7.51 -6.14 14.80
N GLY A 77 6.78 -5.07 14.50
CA GLY A 77 6.85 -4.35 13.24
C GLY A 77 6.46 -5.19 12.02
N ARG A 78 5.47 -6.08 12.17
CA ARG A 78 5.09 -7.04 11.11
C ARG A 78 3.59 -7.30 11.05
N LEU A 79 3.12 -7.78 9.89
CA LEU A 79 1.77 -8.29 9.73
C LEU A 79 1.61 -9.63 10.44
N VAL A 80 0.44 -9.83 11.03
CA VAL A 80 0.01 -11.08 11.68
C VAL A 80 -1.40 -11.43 11.20
N LEU A 81 -1.70 -12.71 11.06
CA LEU A 81 -3.04 -13.18 10.73
C LEU A 81 -3.96 -12.93 11.92
N GLU A 82 -5.04 -12.16 11.71
CA GLU A 82 -6.05 -11.82 12.73
C GLU A 82 -7.30 -12.68 12.57
N SER A 83 -7.82 -12.81 11.35
CA SER A 83 -8.95 -13.68 11.04
C SER A 83 -8.88 -14.20 9.61
N THR A 84 -9.50 -15.35 9.36
CA THR A 84 -9.72 -15.90 8.02
C THR A 84 -11.15 -15.59 7.56
N HIS A 85 -11.36 -15.47 6.26
CA HIS A 85 -12.73 -15.39 5.73
C HIS A 85 -13.37 -16.78 5.65
N PRO A 86 -14.71 -16.87 5.58
CA PRO A 86 -15.43 -18.13 5.49
C PRO A 86 -14.85 -19.05 4.40
N GLY A 87 -14.61 -20.31 4.76
CA GLY A 87 -14.05 -21.30 3.87
C GLY A 87 -12.53 -21.24 3.66
N GLN A 88 -11.83 -20.33 4.37
CA GLN A 88 -10.36 -20.25 4.35
C GLN A 88 -9.76 -20.83 5.63
N THR A 89 -8.62 -21.50 5.48
CA THR A 89 -7.83 -22.02 6.61
C THR A 89 -6.60 -21.16 6.85
N ILE A 90 -5.99 -21.28 8.03
CA ILE A 90 -4.70 -20.63 8.33
C ILE A 90 -3.64 -21.09 7.33
N GLU A 91 -3.65 -22.36 6.99
CA GLU A 91 -2.71 -22.96 6.05
C GLU A 91 -2.88 -22.37 4.65
N SER A 92 -4.11 -22.27 4.12
CA SER A 92 -4.38 -21.71 2.80
C SER A 92 -3.93 -20.24 2.70
N VAL A 93 -4.13 -19.45 3.77
CA VAL A 93 -3.66 -18.06 3.83
C VAL A 93 -2.13 -17.99 3.87
N ARG A 94 -1.46 -18.87 4.60
CA ARG A 94 0.01 -18.94 4.66
C ARG A 94 0.61 -19.34 3.32
N GLU A 95 0.05 -20.32 2.65
CA GLU A 95 0.49 -20.76 1.31
C GLU A 95 0.35 -19.66 0.27
N ALA A 96 -0.71 -18.84 0.38
CA ALA A 96 -0.94 -17.68 -0.47
C ALA A 96 -0.07 -16.47 -0.09
N THR A 97 0.72 -16.53 0.99
CA THR A 97 1.57 -15.44 1.46
C THR A 97 3.04 -15.75 1.16
N GLY A 98 3.73 -14.86 0.44
CA GLY A 98 5.12 -15.05 0.04
C GLY A 98 6.17 -14.89 1.16
N PHE A 99 5.75 -14.80 2.43
CA PHE A 99 6.62 -14.73 3.59
C PHE A 99 6.03 -15.48 4.78
N HIS A 100 6.85 -15.78 5.79
CA HIS A 100 6.35 -16.44 7.01
C HIS A 100 5.35 -15.52 7.73
N LEU A 101 4.07 -15.89 7.65
CA LEU A 101 2.97 -15.17 8.28
C LEU A 101 2.67 -15.80 9.66
N LEU A 102 2.96 -15.04 10.72
CA LEU A 102 2.54 -15.40 12.07
C LEU A 102 1.03 -15.21 12.22
N ALA A 103 0.44 -16.03 13.08
CA ALA A 103 -0.96 -15.91 13.45
C ALA A 103 -1.10 -15.41 14.89
N ARG A 104 -2.19 -14.75 15.20
CA ARG A 104 -2.58 -14.48 16.59
C ARG A 104 -2.84 -15.81 17.32
N PRO A 105 -2.73 -15.83 18.66
CA PRO A 105 -3.01 -17.05 19.43
C PRO A 105 -4.41 -17.62 19.18
N VAL A 106 -5.38 -16.74 18.88
CA VAL A 106 -6.73 -17.11 18.47
C VAL A 106 -7.01 -16.42 17.12
N VAL A 107 -7.12 -17.23 16.07
CA VAL A 107 -7.58 -16.78 14.76
C VAL A 107 -9.05 -17.16 14.63
N ARG A 108 -9.90 -16.17 14.41
CA ARG A 108 -11.34 -16.38 14.24
C ARG A 108 -11.71 -16.33 12.76
N GLU A 109 -12.86 -16.89 12.42
CA GLU A 109 -13.48 -16.62 11.13
C GLU A 109 -14.09 -15.21 11.14
N THR A 110 -13.93 -14.49 10.05
CA THR A 110 -14.55 -13.16 9.88
C THR A 110 -16.06 -13.32 9.82
N ARG A 111 -16.79 -12.52 10.60
CA ARG A 111 -18.24 -12.49 10.56
C ARG A 111 -18.73 -12.25 9.13
N PRO A 112 -19.63 -13.07 8.60
CA PRO A 112 -20.25 -12.79 7.31
C PRO A 112 -21.07 -11.49 7.37
N PRO A 113 -21.29 -10.82 6.24
CA PRO A 113 -22.16 -9.67 6.20
C PRO A 113 -23.60 -10.06 6.59
N SER A 114 -24.29 -9.14 7.24
CA SER A 114 -25.72 -9.31 7.54
C SER A 114 -26.57 -9.16 6.27
N ASP A 115 -27.82 -9.62 6.33
CA ASP A 115 -28.76 -9.45 5.21
C ASP A 115 -28.98 -7.97 4.86
N GLU A 116 -28.98 -7.09 5.86
CA GLU A 116 -29.10 -5.64 5.66
C GLU A 116 -27.86 -5.07 4.95
N GLU A 117 -26.65 -5.48 5.35
CA GLU A 117 -25.41 -5.08 4.68
C GLU A 117 -25.39 -5.56 3.23
N LEU A 118 -25.86 -6.79 2.98
CA LEU A 118 -25.97 -7.33 1.62
C LEU A 118 -27.03 -6.60 0.79
N ARG A 119 -28.16 -6.25 1.39
CA ARG A 119 -29.22 -5.49 0.73
C ARG A 119 -28.70 -4.11 0.31
N LEU A 120 -28.09 -3.35 1.23
CA LEU A 120 -27.52 -2.03 0.95
C LEU A 120 -26.44 -2.12 -0.14
N LEU A 121 -25.58 -3.13 -0.08
CA LEU A 121 -24.55 -3.35 -1.10
C LEU A 121 -25.15 -3.54 -2.49
N ARG A 122 -26.21 -4.36 -2.62
CA ARG A 122 -26.83 -4.74 -3.89
C ARG A 122 -27.74 -3.65 -4.46
N GLU A 123 -28.52 -3.00 -3.61
CA GLU A 123 -29.56 -2.06 -4.02
C GLU A 123 -29.08 -0.61 -4.11
N ASP A 124 -28.10 -0.21 -3.30
CA ASP A 124 -27.60 1.16 -3.27
C ASP A 124 -26.16 1.28 -3.82
N VAL A 125 -25.21 0.48 -3.29
CA VAL A 125 -23.80 0.63 -3.62
C VAL A 125 -23.47 0.18 -5.03
N TYR A 126 -23.92 -1.00 -5.46
CA TYR A 126 -23.62 -1.52 -6.80
C TYR A 126 -24.17 -0.65 -7.93
N PRO A 127 -25.41 -0.12 -7.89
CA PRO A 127 -25.88 0.81 -8.90
C PRO A 127 -25.01 2.05 -9.06
N ARG A 128 -24.53 2.62 -7.96
CA ARG A 128 -23.64 3.79 -7.98
C ARG A 128 -22.25 3.45 -8.52
N LEU A 129 -21.72 2.28 -8.17
CA LEU A 129 -20.41 1.83 -8.67
C LEU A 129 -20.45 1.45 -10.16
N ALA A 130 -21.59 1.02 -10.68
CA ALA A 130 -21.69 0.55 -12.08
C ALA A 130 -21.31 1.62 -13.10
N GLY A 131 -21.50 2.91 -12.77
CA GLY A 131 -21.09 4.02 -13.63
C GLY A 131 -19.57 4.21 -13.74
N VAL A 132 -18.81 3.78 -12.72
CA VAL A 132 -17.36 3.96 -12.66
C VAL A 132 -16.62 2.64 -12.88
N TYR A 133 -17.16 1.53 -12.36
CA TYR A 133 -16.55 0.20 -12.40
C TYR A 133 -17.53 -0.86 -12.92
N PRO A 134 -18.02 -0.75 -14.20
CA PRO A 134 -19.08 -1.62 -14.70
C PRO A 134 -18.68 -3.11 -14.72
N ALA A 135 -17.47 -3.44 -15.12
CA ALA A 135 -16.98 -4.81 -15.16
C ALA A 135 -16.89 -5.44 -13.76
N PHE A 136 -16.44 -4.67 -12.77
CA PHE A 136 -16.40 -5.12 -11.37
C PHE A 136 -17.80 -5.46 -10.86
N VAL A 137 -18.76 -4.57 -11.06
CA VAL A 137 -20.16 -4.78 -10.61
C VAL A 137 -20.80 -5.96 -11.32
N ALA A 138 -20.57 -6.13 -12.62
CA ALA A 138 -21.08 -7.28 -13.37
C ALA A 138 -20.55 -8.61 -12.82
N ASN A 139 -19.26 -8.68 -12.51
CA ASN A 139 -18.63 -9.85 -11.90
C ASN A 139 -19.21 -10.15 -10.51
N MET A 140 -19.42 -9.13 -9.68
CA MET A 140 -19.98 -9.31 -8.34
C MET A 140 -21.43 -9.77 -8.36
N ARG A 141 -22.23 -9.33 -9.33
CA ARG A 141 -23.62 -9.80 -9.53
C ARG A 141 -23.69 -11.23 -10.05
N GLY A 142 -22.74 -11.64 -10.90
CA GLY A 142 -22.65 -13.01 -11.41
C GLY A 142 -22.27 -14.05 -10.33
N VAL A 143 -21.53 -13.64 -9.31
CA VAL A 143 -21.12 -14.50 -8.17
C VAL A 143 -22.30 -14.78 -7.21
N SER A 144 -23.36 -13.95 -7.23
CA SER A 144 -24.54 -14.09 -6.32
C SER A 144 -25.38 -15.36 -6.52
N GLY A 145 -25.12 -16.17 -7.56
CA GLY A 145 -25.89 -17.39 -7.85
C GLY A 145 -25.27 -18.71 -7.38
N ASN A 146 -24.00 -18.73 -7.03
CA ASN A 146 -23.32 -19.94 -6.54
C ASN A 146 -22.06 -19.51 -5.80
N ALA A 147 -22.13 -19.48 -4.47
CA ALA A 147 -20.96 -19.31 -3.61
C ALA A 147 -20.08 -20.57 -3.68
N ARG A 148 -19.43 -20.79 -4.82
CA ARG A 148 -18.24 -21.62 -4.89
C ARG A 148 -17.06 -20.71 -4.52
N PRO A 149 -16.21 -21.10 -3.54
CA PRO A 149 -14.97 -20.40 -3.34
C PRO A 149 -14.23 -20.39 -4.69
N ALA A 150 -13.87 -19.19 -5.16
CA ALA A 150 -13.09 -19.05 -6.38
C ALA A 150 -11.83 -19.92 -6.24
N ARG A 151 -11.76 -20.99 -7.02
CA ARG A 151 -10.60 -21.86 -7.02
C ARG A 151 -9.42 -21.03 -7.50
N HIS A 152 -8.28 -21.16 -6.85
CA HIS A 152 -7.00 -20.54 -7.23
C HIS A 152 -6.73 -20.58 -8.75
N ALA A 153 -7.24 -21.61 -9.46
CA ALA A 153 -7.13 -21.77 -10.90
C ALA A 153 -7.88 -20.73 -11.73
N ASP A 154 -8.99 -20.17 -11.27
CA ASP A 154 -9.74 -19.15 -12.02
C ASP A 154 -9.14 -17.75 -11.85
N GLN A 155 -8.64 -17.45 -10.64
CA GLN A 155 -7.88 -16.22 -10.41
C GLN A 155 -6.57 -16.22 -11.21
N GLN A 156 -5.94 -17.38 -11.39
CA GLN A 156 -4.73 -17.53 -12.19
C GLN A 156 -5.00 -17.32 -13.68
N ARG A 157 -6.10 -17.83 -14.22
CA ARG A 157 -6.51 -17.65 -15.63
C ARG A 157 -6.92 -16.22 -15.97
N ASP A 158 -7.67 -15.56 -15.09
CA ASP A 158 -8.04 -14.15 -15.27
C ASP A 158 -6.79 -13.26 -15.17
N HIS A 159 -5.85 -13.65 -14.33
CA HIS A 159 -4.57 -12.98 -14.22
C HIS A 159 -3.71 -13.15 -15.47
N GLU A 160 -3.62 -14.35 -16.02
CA GLU A 160 -2.88 -14.64 -17.26
C GLU A 160 -3.52 -13.92 -18.46
N ARG A 161 -4.85 -13.84 -18.52
CA ARG A 161 -5.56 -13.04 -19.56
C ARG A 161 -5.25 -11.55 -19.42
N HIS A 162 -5.27 -11.02 -18.20
CA HIS A 162 -4.95 -9.62 -17.96
C HIS A 162 -3.48 -9.34 -18.26
N GLN A 163 -2.59 -10.29 -17.96
CA GLN A 163 -1.16 -10.20 -18.26
C GLN A 163 -0.92 -10.19 -19.78
N ARG A 164 -1.55 -11.09 -20.55
CA ARG A 164 -1.46 -11.12 -22.02
C ARG A 164 -1.98 -9.82 -22.64
N ALA A 165 -3.11 -9.31 -22.16
CA ALA A 165 -3.67 -8.05 -22.65
C ALA A 165 -2.75 -6.84 -22.37
N LEU A 166 -1.91 -6.92 -21.36
CA LEU A 166 -0.92 -5.88 -21.05
C LEU A 166 0.39 -6.08 -21.83
N ASP A 167 0.75 -7.31 -22.14
CA ASP A 167 1.94 -7.64 -22.93
C ASP A 167 1.73 -7.33 -24.43
N ASP A 168 0.46 -7.36 -24.91
CA ASP A 168 0.05 -7.00 -26.26
C ASP A 168 -0.09 -5.48 -26.50
N GLN A 169 0.11 -4.64 -25.48
CA GLN A 169 0.12 -3.19 -25.69
C GLN A 169 1.43 -2.79 -26.41
N PRO A 170 1.34 -1.98 -27.48
CA PRO A 170 2.53 -1.50 -28.18
C PRO A 170 3.46 -0.80 -27.19
N GLN A 171 4.70 -1.23 -27.17
CA GLN A 171 5.74 -0.56 -26.38
C GLN A 171 5.87 0.87 -26.90
N VAL A 172 5.55 1.85 -26.06
CA VAL A 172 5.83 3.25 -26.37
C VAL A 172 7.35 3.38 -26.35
N GLU A 173 7.93 3.56 -27.53
CA GLU A 173 9.37 3.84 -27.65
C GLU A 173 9.70 5.06 -26.77
N PRO A 174 10.81 5.01 -26.02
CA PRO A 174 11.26 6.19 -25.30
C PRO A 174 11.52 7.29 -26.31
N LEU A 175 10.87 8.43 -26.12
CA LEU A 175 11.09 9.63 -26.92
C LEU A 175 12.61 9.86 -26.93
N ALA A 176 13.25 9.74 -28.09
CA ALA A 176 14.67 9.97 -28.25
C ALA A 176 15.01 11.33 -27.64
N ALA A 177 15.93 11.34 -26.69
CA ALA A 177 16.47 12.56 -26.15
C ALA A 177 17.02 13.38 -27.32
N ALA A 178 16.39 14.52 -27.59
CA ALA A 178 16.92 15.50 -28.52
C ALA A 178 18.30 15.94 -27.96
N GLU A 179 19.37 15.50 -28.62
CA GLU A 179 20.67 16.05 -28.40
C GLU A 179 20.67 17.53 -28.85
N GLY A 180 20.44 18.38 -27.90
CA GLY A 180 20.63 19.80 -27.97
C GLY A 180 21.73 20.18 -26.99
N ALA A 181 22.99 20.06 -27.41
CA ALA A 181 24.12 20.62 -26.70
C ALA A 181 23.94 22.15 -26.67
N GLY A 182 23.48 22.68 -25.55
CA GLY A 182 23.55 24.07 -25.20
C GLY A 182 24.47 24.23 -24.01
N ASP A 183 25.65 24.79 -24.25
CA ASP A 183 26.64 25.23 -23.27
C ASP A 183 25.93 26.06 -22.18
N LEU A 184 25.82 25.52 -20.99
CA LEU A 184 25.52 26.26 -19.77
C LEU A 184 26.81 26.34 -18.95
N ALA A 185 27.43 27.52 -18.99
CA ALA A 185 28.53 27.88 -18.12
C ALA A 185 28.15 27.68 -16.63
N PRO A 186 29.10 27.31 -15.77
CA PRO A 186 28.83 27.11 -14.35
C PRO A 186 28.53 28.44 -13.67
N LEU A 187 27.36 28.55 -13.07
CA LEU A 187 27.02 29.61 -12.15
C LEU A 187 27.90 29.51 -10.90
N GLY A 188 28.74 30.51 -10.72
CA GLY A 188 29.67 30.66 -9.60
C GLY A 188 28.92 30.68 -8.27
N HIS A 189 29.39 29.86 -7.33
CA HIS A 189 29.08 29.98 -5.93
C HIS A 189 29.59 31.33 -5.41
N GLN A 190 28.69 32.26 -5.16
CA GLN A 190 28.97 33.38 -4.26
C GLN A 190 28.77 32.86 -2.83
N ALA A 191 29.88 32.80 -2.10
CA ALA A 191 29.88 32.64 -0.66
C ALA A 191 29.34 33.95 -0.06
N ASP A 192 28.20 33.88 0.61
CA ASP A 192 27.71 34.96 1.47
C ASP A 192 28.54 34.96 2.75
N GLU A 193 29.37 35.99 2.89
CA GLU A 193 30.09 36.33 4.12
C GLU A 193 29.06 36.78 5.18
N GLU A 194 29.00 36.06 6.29
CA GLU A 194 28.34 36.50 7.50
C GLU A 194 29.07 37.70 8.11
N PRO A 195 28.40 38.79 8.46
CA PRO A 195 29.03 39.85 9.23
C PRO A 195 29.10 39.48 10.73
N ASP A 196 30.30 39.42 11.19
CA ASP A 196 30.71 39.45 12.62
C ASP A 196 29.97 40.57 13.36
N ARG A 197 29.17 40.22 14.37
CA ARG A 197 28.68 41.16 15.37
C ARG A 197 29.24 40.75 16.72
N GLY A 198 30.31 41.48 17.04
CA GLY A 198 31.00 41.56 18.28
C GLY A 198 30.11 41.77 19.51
N GLY A 199 30.65 41.32 20.58
CA GLY A 199 30.25 41.17 21.94
C GLY A 199 29.52 42.32 22.60
N HIS A 200 28.72 41.93 23.56
CA HIS A 200 28.60 42.68 24.80
C HIS A 200 28.42 41.71 25.97
N ARG A 201 29.41 41.77 26.86
CA ARG A 201 29.34 41.20 28.22
C ARG A 201 28.31 41.99 29.02
N GLY A 202 27.53 41.30 29.82
CA GLY A 202 26.68 41.86 30.86
C GLY A 202 26.49 40.81 31.95
N GLU A 203 27.42 40.83 32.94
CA GLU A 203 27.23 40.24 34.26
C GLU A 203 26.13 40.96 35.02
N ALA A 204 25.23 40.20 35.64
CA ALA A 204 24.54 40.51 36.91
C ALA A 204 23.75 39.23 37.26
N ASP A 205 24.19 38.45 38.16
CA ASP A 205 24.10 38.49 39.62
C ASP A 205 22.70 38.27 40.18
N HIS A 206 22.60 37.16 40.96
CA HIS A 206 21.76 36.96 42.14
C HIS A 206 20.25 36.73 41.93
N ASP A 207 19.60 35.71 42.44
CA ASP A 207 19.45 35.23 43.83
C ASP A 207 18.48 34.00 43.85
N PRO A 208 18.75 32.95 44.61
CA PRO A 208 17.82 31.83 44.77
C PRO A 208 17.01 32.03 46.05
N GLN A 209 15.72 31.94 46.01
CA GLN A 209 14.75 31.62 47.04
C GLN A 209 13.45 32.41 46.91
N ARG A 210 12.36 31.67 46.60
CA ARG A 210 11.08 31.74 47.34
C ARG A 210 10.07 30.75 46.77
N ARG A 211 9.83 29.69 47.51
CA ARG A 211 8.49 29.16 47.76
C ARG A 211 7.88 30.03 48.87
N PRO A 212 6.58 30.06 49.19
CA PRO A 212 5.47 29.13 48.91
C PRO A 212 4.13 29.84 48.63
N LYS A 213 3.17 29.21 48.14
CA LYS A 213 1.93 28.66 48.75
C LYS A 213 1.08 28.05 47.67
#